data_7b5f05cd19663f3c307e89f2893afb89
#
_entry.id   7b5f05cd19663f3c307e89f2893afb89
#
_cell.length_a   1.000
_cell.length_b   1.000
_cell.length_c   1.000
_cell.angle_alpha   90.00
_cell.angle_beta   90.00
_cell.angle_gamma   90.00
#
_symmetry.space_group_name_H-M   'P 1'
#
loop_
_entity.id
_entity.type
_entity.pdbx_description
1 polymer ?
#
loop_
_entity_poly.entity_id
_entity_poly.type
_entity_poly.pdbx_seq_one_letter_code
_entity_poly.pdbx_strand_id
1 'polypeptide(L)' 'MIIYTLFINGKQRDYTNKRRAYAVAKLFHAVVFTHEKYLYTLEEVFNIKTKTF' A
#
# COMPACT_ATOMS: atom_id res chain seq x y z
N MET A 1 3.87 -7.27 -6.00
CA MET A 1 2.86 -6.21 -6.24
C MET A 1 3.36 -4.90 -5.70
N ILE A 2 3.21 -3.84 -6.47
CA ILE A 2 3.63 -2.51 -6.05
C ILE A 2 2.43 -1.78 -5.44
N ILE A 3 2.64 -1.22 -4.26
CA ILE A 3 1.64 -0.43 -3.55
C ILE A 3 2.06 1.03 -3.61
N TYR A 4 1.10 1.88 -3.90
CA TYR A 4 1.27 3.33 -3.94
C TYR A 4 0.57 3.92 -2.73
N THR A 5 1.34 4.48 -1.82
CA THR A 5 0.82 5.01 -0.56
C THR A 5 0.84 6.53 -0.56
N LEU A 6 -0.29 7.11 -0.19
CA LEU A 6 -0.44 8.55 -0.06
C LEU A 6 -0.90 8.88 1.36
N PHE A 7 -0.46 10.03 1.84
CA PHE A 7 -0.96 10.59 3.10
C PHE A 7 -1.77 11.84 2.78
N ILE A 8 -3.06 11.78 3.07
CA ILE A 8 -3.99 12.86 2.80
C ILE A 8 -4.65 13.25 4.11
N ASN A 9 -4.44 14.49 4.54
CA ASN A 9 -4.99 15.01 5.80
C ASN A 9 -4.65 14.11 7.01
N GLY A 10 -3.43 13.60 7.02
CA GLY A 10 -2.96 12.73 8.09
C GLY A 10 -3.45 11.28 8.01
N LYS A 11 -4.19 10.94 6.97
CA LYS A 11 -4.69 9.58 6.77
C LYS A 11 -3.92 8.89 5.66
N GLN A 12 -3.55 7.65 5.90
CA GLN A 12 -2.87 6.82 4.92
C GLN A 12 -3.87 6.21 3.95
N ARG A 13 -3.54 6.28 2.65
CA ARG A 13 -4.32 5.67 1.59
C ARG A 13 -3.39 4.83 0.72
N ASP A 14 -3.74 3.58 0.52
CA ASP A 14 -2.98 2.66 -0.30
C ASP A 14 -3.73 2.35 -1.58
N TYR A 15 -3.01 2.38 -2.70
CA TYR A 15 -3.57 2.08 -4.01
C TYR A 15 -2.71 1.05 -4.72
N THR A 16 -3.34 0.19 -5.48
CA THR A 16 -2.64 -0.77 -6.34
C THR A 16 -2.57 -0.27 -7.78
N ASN A 17 -3.43 0.67 -8.15
CA ASN A 17 -3.48 1.24 -9.49
C ASN A 17 -2.67 2.53 -9.52
N LYS A 18 -1.59 2.52 -10.30
CA LYS A 18 -0.70 3.68 -10.43
C LYS A 18 -1.44 4.93 -10.90
N ARG A 19 -2.28 4.80 -11.91
CA ARG A 19 -3.04 5.94 -12.45
C ARG A 19 -3.90 6.60 -11.40
N ARG A 20 -4.64 5.78 -10.66
CA ARG A 20 -5.53 6.27 -9.61
C ARG A 20 -4.74 6.94 -8.49
N ALA A 21 -3.64 6.33 -8.09
CA ALA A 21 -2.79 6.88 -7.04
C ALA A 21 -2.27 8.27 -7.41
N TYR A 22 -1.73 8.40 -8.60
CA TYR A 22 -1.19 9.69 -9.04
C TYR A 22 -2.28 10.73 -9.30
N ALA A 23 -3.45 10.31 -9.78
CA ALA A 23 -4.57 11.21 -9.95
C ALA A 23 -5.03 11.80 -8.61
N VAL A 24 -5.17 10.95 -7.60
CA VAL A 24 -5.54 11.39 -6.26
C VAL A 24 -4.44 12.26 -5.65
N ALA A 25 -3.18 11.88 -5.81
CA ALA A 25 -2.07 12.65 -5.32
C ALA A 25 -2.05 14.05 -5.92
N LYS A 26 -2.30 14.17 -7.22
CA LYS A 26 -2.36 15.47 -7.90
C LYS A 26 -3.51 16.32 -7.38
N LEU A 27 -4.65 15.70 -7.12
CA LEU A 27 -5.83 16.40 -6.62
C LEU A 27 -5.61 17.00 -5.22
N PHE A 28 -4.93 16.27 -4.37
CA PHE A 28 -4.69 16.69 -2.98
C PHE A 28 -3.28 17.20 -2.72
N HIS A 29 -2.46 17.35 -3.76
CA HIS A 29 -1.07 17.76 -3.65
C HIS A 29 -0.27 16.88 -2.70
N ALA A 30 -0.55 15.58 -2.73
CA ALA A 30 0.10 14.59 -1.89
C ALA A 30 1.31 13.97 -2.59
N VAL A 31 2.25 13.45 -1.81
CA VAL A 31 3.40 12.72 -2.33
C VAL A 31 3.04 11.25 -2.40
N VAL A 32 3.47 10.59 -3.49
CA VAL A 32 3.25 9.16 -3.67
C VAL A 32 4.50 8.41 -3.22
N PHE A 33 4.33 7.50 -2.27
CA PHE A 33 5.39 6.59 -1.85
C PHE A 33 5.12 5.23 -2.46
N THR A 34 6.10 4.73 -3.21
CA THR A 34 5.98 3.40 -3.84
C THR A 34 6.79 2.40 -3.05
N HIS A 35 6.20 1.25 -2.80
CA HIS A 35 6.91 0.14 -2.16
C HIS A 35 6.36 -1.18 -2.66
N GLU A 36 7.20 -2.18 -2.68
CA GLU A 36 6.80 -3.50 -3.10
C GLU A 36 6.24 -4.26 -1.91
N LYS A 37 5.09 -4.87 -2.12
CA LYS A 37 4.43 -5.65 -1.09
C LYS A 37 4.01 -6.99 -1.68
N TYR A 38 4.32 -8.04 -0.95
CA TYR A 38 3.91 -9.38 -1.37
C TYR A 38 2.46 -9.62 -1.00
N LEU A 39 1.75 -10.27 -1.92
CA LEU A 39 0.39 -10.71 -1.65
C LEU A 39 0.44 -12.05 -0.94
N TYR A 40 0.08 -12.04 0.32
CA TYR A 40 -0.06 -13.27 1.07
C TYR A 40 -1.53 -13.56 1.30
N THR A 41 -1.89 -14.84 1.23
CA THR A 41 -3.20 -15.27 1.71
C THR A 41 -3.20 -15.17 3.23
N LEU A 42 -4.39 -15.12 3.83
CA LEU A 42 -4.49 -15.10 5.28
C LEU A 42 -3.78 -16.29 5.91
N GLU A 43 -3.88 -17.44 5.28
CA GLU A 43 -3.23 -18.65 5.73
C GLU A 43 -1.72 -18.53 5.71
N GLU A 44 -1.15 -17.98 4.65
CA GLU A 44 0.29 -17.77 4.53
C GLU A 44 0.81 -16.81 5.58
N VAL A 45 0.10 -15.73 5.81
CA VAL A 45 0.46 -14.75 6.84
C VAL A 45 0.43 -15.40 8.21
N PHE A 46 -0.57 -16.19 8.48
CA PHE A 46 -0.70 -16.90 9.74
C PHE A 46 0.45 -17.87 9.95
N ASN A 47 0.80 -18.63 8.92
CA ASN A 47 1.90 -19.58 8.97
C ASN A 47 3.25 -18.89 9.20
N ILE A 48 3.47 -17.74 8.58
CA ILE A 48 4.68 -16.95 8.77
C ILE A 48 4.79 -16.51 10.23
N LYS A 49 3.71 -16.01 10.80
CA LYS A 49 3.68 -15.60 12.20
C LYS A 49 3.95 -16.77 13.14
N THR A 50 3.41 -17.93 12.83
CA THR A 50 3.61 -19.13 13.63
C THR A 50 5.05 -19.60 13.57
N LYS A 51 5.69 -19.48 12.42
CA LYS A 51 7.08 -19.91 12.24
C LYS A 51 8.09 -18.99 12.89
N THR A 52 7.71 -17.74 13.13
CA THR A 52 8.60 -16.76 13.72
C THR A 52 8.71 -16.90 15.25
N PHE A 53 7.87 -17.69 15.79
CA PHE A 53 7.85 -17.97 17.22
C PHE A 53 8.27 -19.42 17.45
#